data_956092a094a0dca0765038547ea0043f
#
_entry.id   956092a094a0dca0765038547ea0043f
#
_cell.length_a   1.000
_cell.length_b   1.000
_cell.length_c   1.000
_cell.angle_alpha   90.00
_cell.angle_beta   90.00
_cell.angle_gamma   90.00
#
_symmetry.space_group_name_H-M   'P 1'
#
loop_
_entity.id
_entity.type
_entity.pdbx_description
1 polymer ?
#
loop_
_entity_poly.entity_id
_entity_poly.type
_entity_poly.pdbx_seq_one_letter_code
_entity_poly.pdbx_strand_id
1 'polypeptide(L)'
;MFNNLKAINERPKPFQYYTAAELWTDEHTSKKMLDYHLNEEIDVSSRNARFINRSVSWIIEKFNLNNKSNGLDFGCGPGLYTSRFAERGINVTGVDFSKRSIKYAAQIASSKNLKVNYINKNYLEYETQDRFDLITMIMCDFCALSPKQRGIMLNKFKELLKPSGNVLLDVYSLKSYNQREEIAAYEFNHLNNFWSPEDYYCFVNTFKYCDEKIILDKYTIIEKAQTRVIYLSLIHI
;
A
#
# COMPACT_ATOMS: atom_id res chain seq x y z
N MET A 1 21.39 27.15 -7.06
CA MET A 1 20.01 27.41 -6.58
C MET A 1 18.99 27.30 -7.70
N PHE A 2 18.97 28.11 -8.76
CA PHE A 2 17.95 28.12 -9.82
C PHE A 2 17.74 26.74 -10.46
N ASN A 3 18.81 26.04 -10.87
CA ASN A 3 18.73 24.71 -11.47
C ASN A 3 18.12 23.66 -10.54
N ASN A 4 18.37 23.76 -9.23
CA ASN A 4 17.76 22.86 -8.25
C ASN A 4 16.23 23.10 -8.16
N LEU A 5 15.82 24.38 -8.11
CA LEU A 5 14.40 24.74 -8.12
C LEU A 5 13.72 24.36 -9.42
N LYS A 6 14.41 24.49 -10.59
CA LYS A 6 13.91 24.01 -11.87
C LYS A 6 13.68 22.51 -11.85
N ALA A 7 14.61 21.73 -11.32
CA ALA A 7 14.49 20.26 -11.22
C ALA A 7 13.31 19.84 -10.32
N ILE A 8 12.97 20.62 -9.28
CA ILE A 8 11.79 20.36 -8.44
C ILE A 8 10.51 20.37 -9.28
N ASN A 9 10.38 21.32 -10.21
CA ASN A 9 9.19 21.48 -11.05
C ASN A 9 9.22 20.62 -12.32
N GLU A 10 10.25 19.84 -12.55
CA GLU A 10 10.33 18.95 -13.71
C GLU A 10 9.29 17.84 -13.61
N ARG A 11 8.51 17.66 -14.70
CA ARG A 11 7.47 16.65 -14.80
C ARG A 11 8.09 15.33 -15.31
N PRO A 12 8.13 14.26 -14.49
CA PRO A 12 8.60 12.93 -14.93
C PRO A 12 7.53 12.20 -15.75
N LYS A 13 7.92 11.14 -16.47
CA LYS A 13 6.93 10.21 -17.03
C LYS A 13 6.30 9.37 -15.92
N PRO A 14 5.02 8.95 -16.09
CA PRO A 14 4.37 8.04 -15.15
C PRO A 14 5.21 6.77 -14.94
N PHE A 15 5.34 6.33 -13.70
CA PHE A 15 6.11 5.14 -13.32
C PHE A 15 7.59 5.14 -13.76
N GLN A 16 8.14 6.30 -14.15
CA GLN A 16 9.55 6.41 -14.53
C GLN A 16 10.49 6.06 -13.35
N TYR A 17 10.09 6.41 -12.15
CA TYR A 17 10.81 6.13 -10.92
C TYR A 17 9.91 5.33 -9.98
N TYR A 18 10.50 4.37 -9.27
CA TYR A 18 9.82 3.59 -8.25
C TYR A 18 10.56 3.78 -6.91
N THR A 19 10.10 4.75 -6.15
CA THR A 19 10.68 5.10 -4.84
C THR A 19 9.71 4.86 -3.69
N ALA A 20 8.51 4.33 -3.99
CA ALA A 20 7.49 4.04 -2.97
C ALA A 20 7.99 3.08 -1.87
N ALA A 21 8.99 2.23 -2.18
CA ALA A 21 9.59 1.34 -1.20
C ALA A 21 10.18 2.09 0.00
N GLU A 22 10.70 3.30 -0.18
CA GLU A 22 11.29 4.10 0.90
C GLU A 22 10.30 4.42 2.02
N LEU A 23 9.01 4.64 1.68
CA LEU A 23 7.94 4.86 2.68
C LEU A 23 7.84 3.73 3.70
N TRP A 24 8.15 2.51 3.28
CA TRP A 24 7.93 1.29 4.04
C TRP A 24 9.20 0.70 4.63
N THR A 25 10.39 1.09 4.12
CA THR A 25 11.68 0.50 4.49
C THR A 25 12.59 1.48 5.23
N ASP A 26 12.47 2.79 5.00
CA ASP A 26 13.18 3.79 5.81
C ASP A 26 12.73 3.72 7.26
N GLU A 27 13.65 3.84 8.21
CA GLU A 27 13.36 3.61 9.62
C GLU A 27 12.35 4.62 10.18
N HIS A 28 12.50 5.90 9.86
CA HIS A 28 11.63 6.96 10.36
C HIS A 28 10.26 6.91 9.69
N THR A 29 10.21 6.92 8.34
CA THR A 29 8.95 6.94 7.61
C THR A 29 8.14 5.66 7.81
N SER A 30 8.79 4.49 7.87
CA SER A 30 8.07 3.23 8.14
C SER A 30 7.43 3.18 9.52
N LYS A 31 8.02 3.88 10.52
CA LYS A 31 7.41 4.04 11.84
C LYS A 31 6.16 4.92 11.74
N LYS A 32 6.26 6.08 11.10
CA LYS A 32 5.11 6.98 10.87
C LYS A 32 3.99 6.30 10.08
N MET A 33 4.34 5.52 9.05
CA MET A 33 3.37 4.73 8.29
C MET A 33 2.65 3.71 9.16
N LEU A 34 3.37 3.00 10.04
CA LEU A 34 2.73 2.08 11.00
C LEU A 34 1.79 2.83 11.94
N ASP A 35 2.20 3.97 12.48
CA ASP A 35 1.35 4.80 13.35
C ASP A 35 0.06 5.23 12.62
N TYR A 36 0.14 5.59 11.34
CA TYR A 36 -1.04 5.91 10.52
C TYR A 36 -1.93 4.69 10.26
N HIS A 37 -1.36 3.50 10.02
CA HIS A 37 -2.14 2.26 9.89
C HIS A 37 -2.92 1.92 11.17
N LEU A 38 -2.34 2.20 12.33
CA LEU A 38 -2.92 1.86 13.62
C LEU A 38 -3.88 2.93 14.16
N ASN A 39 -3.94 4.09 13.54
CA ASN A 39 -4.90 5.11 13.90
C ASN A 39 -6.28 4.76 13.31
N GLU A 40 -7.17 4.24 14.17
CA GLU A 40 -8.50 3.76 13.79
C GLU A 40 -9.49 4.86 13.39
N GLU A 41 -9.12 6.13 13.56
CA GLU A 41 -9.98 7.30 13.31
C GLU A 41 -9.77 7.92 11.92
N ILE A 42 -8.64 7.61 11.26
CA ILE A 42 -8.27 8.19 9.98
C ILE A 42 -8.19 7.15 8.86
N ASP A 43 -8.48 7.57 7.62
CA ASP A 43 -8.47 6.73 6.42
C ASP A 43 -7.24 7.01 5.52
N VAL A 44 -6.08 7.34 6.11
CA VAL A 44 -4.87 7.74 5.35
C VAL A 44 -4.13 6.54 4.79
N SER A 45 -3.70 5.61 5.64
CA SER A 45 -2.91 4.43 5.25
C SER A 45 -3.69 3.12 5.37
N SER A 46 -4.80 3.15 6.11
CA SER A 46 -5.77 2.06 6.25
C SER A 46 -7.15 2.66 6.40
N ARG A 47 -8.18 1.85 6.18
CA ARG A 47 -9.55 2.24 6.52
C ARG A 47 -9.73 2.19 8.04
N ASN A 48 -10.68 2.98 8.57
CA ASN A 48 -11.02 2.94 9.99
C ASN A 48 -11.52 1.55 10.41
N ALA A 49 -11.39 1.22 11.71
CA ALA A 49 -11.71 -0.12 12.23
C ALA A 49 -13.15 -0.56 11.93
N ARG A 50 -14.13 0.35 11.98
CA ARG A 50 -15.54 0.04 11.69
C ARG A 50 -15.72 -0.38 10.23
N PHE A 51 -15.07 0.31 9.30
CA PHE A 51 -15.11 -0.06 7.87
C PHE A 51 -14.45 -1.42 7.64
N ILE A 52 -13.25 -1.66 8.22
CA ILE A 52 -12.54 -2.93 8.10
C ILE A 52 -13.40 -4.10 8.61
N ASN A 53 -14.01 -3.95 9.80
CA ASN A 53 -14.85 -5.00 10.38
C ASN A 53 -16.05 -5.34 9.48
N ARG A 54 -16.71 -4.34 8.91
CA ARG A 54 -17.80 -4.53 7.96
C ARG A 54 -17.33 -5.19 6.67
N SER A 55 -16.19 -4.75 6.14
CA SER A 55 -15.60 -5.31 4.92
C SER A 55 -15.24 -6.78 5.11
N VAL A 56 -14.60 -7.14 6.22
CA VAL A 56 -14.27 -8.54 6.54
C VAL A 56 -15.52 -9.40 6.60
N SER A 57 -16.59 -8.95 7.27
CA SER A 57 -17.84 -9.71 7.33
C SER A 57 -18.46 -9.89 5.95
N TRP A 58 -18.51 -8.83 5.15
CA TRP A 58 -19.01 -8.88 3.78
C TRP A 58 -18.16 -9.78 2.87
N ILE A 59 -16.82 -9.74 2.99
CA ILE A 59 -15.92 -10.60 2.21
C ILE A 59 -16.17 -12.07 2.51
N ILE A 60 -16.28 -12.42 3.80
CA ILE A 60 -16.50 -13.79 4.23
C ILE A 60 -17.83 -14.32 3.68
N GLU A 61 -18.90 -13.54 3.81
CA GLU A 61 -20.21 -13.88 3.29
C GLU A 61 -20.22 -13.96 1.76
N LYS A 62 -19.70 -12.93 1.08
CA LYS A 62 -19.71 -12.84 -0.39
C LYS A 62 -18.98 -13.99 -1.08
N PHE A 63 -17.87 -14.45 -0.50
CA PHE A 63 -17.04 -15.51 -1.07
C PHE A 63 -17.23 -16.87 -0.36
N ASN A 64 -18.22 -17.00 0.53
CA ASN A 64 -18.54 -18.22 1.28
C ASN A 64 -17.31 -18.82 2.00
N LEU A 65 -16.49 -17.97 2.61
CA LEU A 65 -15.27 -18.41 3.29
C LEU A 65 -15.59 -19.08 4.62
N ASN A 66 -14.80 -20.09 4.98
CA ASN A 66 -14.94 -20.85 6.21
C ASN A 66 -13.59 -21.38 6.70
N ASN A 67 -13.57 -22.19 7.73
CA ASN A 67 -12.35 -22.73 8.36
C ASN A 67 -11.54 -23.71 7.49
N LYS A 68 -12.02 -24.07 6.29
CA LYS A 68 -11.29 -24.83 5.28
C LYS A 68 -10.74 -23.94 4.16
N SER A 69 -11.10 -22.67 4.16
CA SER A 69 -10.68 -21.70 3.15
C SER A 69 -9.26 -21.22 3.41
N ASN A 70 -8.51 -21.03 2.33
CA ASN A 70 -7.19 -20.43 2.33
C ASN A 70 -7.26 -19.03 1.71
N GLY A 71 -6.86 -18.01 2.46
CA GLY A 71 -6.76 -16.62 2.00
C GLY A 71 -5.30 -16.20 1.83
N LEU A 72 -5.03 -15.36 0.83
CA LEU A 72 -3.74 -14.71 0.63
C LEU A 72 -3.97 -13.21 0.54
N ASP A 73 -3.27 -12.42 1.35
CA ASP A 73 -3.35 -10.97 1.36
C ASP A 73 -2.01 -10.36 0.94
N PHE A 74 -1.97 -9.76 -0.23
CA PHE A 74 -0.80 -9.05 -0.75
C PHE A 74 -0.83 -7.59 -0.32
N GLY A 75 0.29 -7.10 0.27
CA GLY A 75 0.32 -5.81 0.91
C GLY A 75 -0.44 -5.82 2.25
N CYS A 76 -0.32 -6.90 3.01
CA CYS A 76 -1.12 -7.10 4.23
C CYS A 76 -0.82 -6.09 5.35
N GLY A 77 0.27 -5.32 5.25
CA GLY A 77 0.69 -4.32 6.22
C GLY A 77 0.78 -4.88 7.65
N PRO A 78 0.25 -4.16 8.66
CA PRO A 78 0.26 -4.60 10.05
C PRO A 78 -0.79 -5.69 10.36
N GLY A 79 -1.39 -6.30 9.35
CA GLY A 79 -2.27 -7.45 9.50
C GLY A 79 -3.71 -7.12 9.89
N LEU A 80 -4.20 -5.92 9.56
CA LEU A 80 -5.53 -5.48 9.98
C LEU A 80 -6.67 -6.34 9.40
N TYR A 81 -6.54 -6.80 8.17
CA TYR A 81 -7.48 -7.74 7.54
C TYR A 81 -7.15 -9.19 7.87
N THR A 82 -5.89 -9.58 7.77
CA THR A 82 -5.46 -10.97 7.98
C THR A 82 -5.76 -11.48 9.38
N SER A 83 -5.54 -10.66 10.43
CA SER A 83 -5.88 -11.03 11.80
C SER A 83 -7.39 -11.27 11.96
N ARG A 84 -8.23 -10.42 11.37
CA ARG A 84 -9.68 -10.55 11.42
C ARG A 84 -10.22 -11.75 10.64
N PHE A 85 -9.59 -12.10 9.53
CA PHE A 85 -9.90 -13.36 8.81
C PHE A 85 -9.54 -14.57 9.66
N ALA A 86 -8.37 -14.56 10.31
CA ALA A 86 -7.93 -15.64 11.18
C ALA A 86 -8.81 -15.78 12.44
N GLU A 87 -9.29 -14.66 13.03
CA GLU A 87 -10.30 -14.68 14.13
C GLU A 87 -11.60 -15.36 13.73
N ARG A 88 -11.91 -15.41 12.42
CA ARG A 88 -13.09 -16.12 11.84
C ARG A 88 -12.76 -17.54 11.37
N GLY A 89 -11.56 -18.04 11.69
CA GLY A 89 -11.12 -19.40 11.42
C GLY A 89 -10.56 -19.65 10.01
N ILE A 90 -10.39 -18.62 9.18
CA ILE A 90 -9.82 -18.75 7.83
C ILE A 90 -8.31 -18.94 7.94
N ASN A 91 -7.73 -19.85 7.16
CA ASN A 91 -6.28 -20.02 7.04
C ASN A 91 -5.72 -18.88 6.19
N VAL A 92 -4.88 -18.03 6.76
CA VAL A 92 -4.43 -16.79 6.08
C VAL A 92 -2.91 -16.75 5.95
N THR A 93 -2.46 -16.40 4.75
CA THR A 93 -1.10 -15.96 4.48
C THR A 93 -1.12 -14.47 4.18
N GLY A 94 -0.29 -13.68 4.87
CA GLY A 94 -0.09 -12.26 4.62
C GLY A 94 1.32 -12.01 4.09
N VAL A 95 1.45 -11.30 2.98
CA VAL A 95 2.73 -10.96 2.35
C VAL A 95 2.89 -9.46 2.32
N ASP A 96 3.97 -8.96 2.90
CA ASP A 96 4.33 -7.54 2.85
C ASP A 96 5.85 -7.36 2.90
N PHE A 97 6.38 -6.37 2.22
CA PHE A 97 7.81 -6.10 2.24
C PHE A 97 8.26 -5.18 3.39
N SER A 98 7.33 -4.52 4.08
CA SER A 98 7.60 -3.74 5.29
C SER A 98 7.92 -4.66 6.48
N LYS A 99 9.20 -4.79 6.80
CA LYS A 99 9.65 -5.58 7.94
C LYS A 99 9.00 -5.15 9.25
N ARG A 100 8.77 -3.83 9.43
CA ARG A 100 8.14 -3.26 10.62
C ARG A 100 6.68 -3.70 10.75
N SER A 101 5.92 -3.60 9.66
CA SER A 101 4.52 -4.00 9.62
C SER A 101 4.36 -5.51 9.87
N ILE A 102 5.15 -6.34 9.22
CA ILE A 102 5.13 -7.80 9.40
C ILE A 102 5.50 -8.19 10.85
N LYS A 103 6.52 -7.54 11.44
CA LYS A 103 6.87 -7.78 12.84
C LYS A 103 5.71 -7.48 13.78
N TYR A 104 5.06 -6.34 13.58
CA TYR A 104 3.87 -5.96 14.35
C TYR A 104 2.72 -6.97 14.16
N ALA A 105 2.39 -7.31 12.93
CA ALA A 105 1.34 -8.27 12.58
C ALA A 105 1.57 -9.63 13.26
N ALA A 106 2.80 -10.15 13.22
CA ALA A 106 3.16 -11.40 13.86
C ALA A 106 3.04 -11.34 15.40
N GLN A 107 3.42 -10.22 16.01
CA GLN A 107 3.26 -10.01 17.46
C GLN A 107 1.78 -10.01 17.88
N ILE A 108 0.92 -9.32 17.12
CA ILE A 108 -0.53 -9.30 17.40
C ILE A 108 -1.13 -10.69 17.20
N ALA A 109 -0.79 -11.39 16.12
CA ALA A 109 -1.28 -12.75 15.92
C ALA A 109 -0.88 -13.69 17.06
N SER A 110 0.38 -13.62 17.49
CA SER A 110 0.89 -14.41 18.62
C SER A 110 0.14 -14.09 19.92
N SER A 111 -0.05 -12.81 20.26
CA SER A 111 -0.75 -12.39 21.47
C SER A 111 -2.21 -12.83 21.53
N LYS A 112 -2.84 -13.01 20.36
CA LYS A 112 -4.23 -13.47 20.21
C LYS A 112 -4.36 -14.96 19.92
N ASN A 113 -3.24 -15.71 19.92
CA ASN A 113 -3.19 -17.12 19.52
C ASN A 113 -3.79 -17.39 18.10
N LEU A 114 -3.62 -16.46 17.19
CA LEU A 114 -4.08 -16.59 15.79
C LEU A 114 -3.03 -17.30 14.94
N LYS A 115 -3.48 -18.21 14.07
CA LYS A 115 -2.62 -18.89 13.10
C LYS A 115 -2.64 -18.11 11.79
N VAL A 116 -1.67 -17.22 11.60
CA VAL A 116 -1.45 -16.48 10.36
C VAL A 116 0.00 -16.71 9.91
N ASN A 117 0.18 -17.01 8.64
CA ASN A 117 1.50 -17.14 8.04
C ASN A 117 1.94 -15.77 7.49
N TYR A 118 2.78 -15.03 8.22
CA TYR A 118 3.30 -13.75 7.76
C TYR A 118 4.65 -13.89 7.09
N ILE A 119 4.77 -13.33 5.88
CA ILE A 119 5.96 -13.43 5.02
C ILE A 119 6.46 -12.02 4.69
N ASN A 120 7.70 -11.71 5.13
CA ASN A 120 8.33 -10.45 4.77
C ASN A 120 9.02 -10.58 3.41
N LYS A 121 8.30 -10.22 2.35
CA LYS A 121 8.79 -10.30 0.96
C LYS A 121 8.03 -9.32 0.07
N ASN A 122 8.67 -8.86 -1.00
CA ASN A 122 7.97 -8.16 -2.07
C ASN A 122 7.02 -9.13 -2.77
N TYR A 123 5.73 -8.80 -2.84
CA TYR A 123 4.71 -9.64 -3.43
C TYR A 123 4.96 -9.92 -4.93
N LEU A 124 5.67 -9.04 -5.65
CA LEU A 124 6.09 -9.28 -7.03
C LEU A 124 7.04 -10.49 -7.15
N GLU A 125 7.80 -10.77 -6.09
CA GLU A 125 8.78 -11.85 -6.01
C GLU A 125 8.29 -13.06 -5.21
N TYR A 126 7.09 -12.98 -4.63
CA TYR A 126 6.53 -14.07 -3.84
C TYR A 126 6.16 -15.26 -4.72
N GLU A 127 6.60 -16.45 -4.33
CA GLU A 127 6.31 -17.71 -4.99
C GLU A 127 5.89 -18.75 -3.96
N THR A 128 4.91 -19.59 -4.31
CA THR A 128 4.45 -20.72 -3.51
C THR A 128 3.75 -21.75 -4.40
N GLN A 129 3.69 -22.99 -3.92
CA GLN A 129 2.89 -24.05 -4.53
C GLN A 129 1.45 -24.09 -3.97
N ASP A 130 1.17 -23.33 -2.92
CA ASP A 130 -0.16 -23.23 -2.32
C ASP A 130 -1.17 -22.62 -3.29
N ARG A 131 -2.44 -22.96 -3.08
CA ARG A 131 -3.57 -22.42 -3.85
C ARG A 131 -4.61 -21.86 -2.90
N PHE A 132 -5.22 -20.75 -3.30
CA PHE A 132 -6.06 -19.93 -2.44
C PHE A 132 -7.51 -19.86 -2.96
N ASP A 133 -8.44 -19.81 -2.03
CA ASP A 133 -9.86 -19.57 -2.29
C ASP A 133 -10.13 -18.08 -2.52
N LEU A 134 -9.36 -17.22 -1.82
CA LEU A 134 -9.43 -15.78 -1.97
C LEU A 134 -8.02 -15.19 -1.97
N ILE A 135 -7.77 -14.29 -2.91
CA ILE A 135 -6.60 -13.38 -2.89
C ILE A 135 -7.11 -11.96 -2.73
N THR A 136 -6.56 -11.25 -1.77
CA THR A 136 -6.84 -9.82 -1.53
C THR A 136 -5.61 -8.97 -1.81
N MET A 137 -5.84 -7.75 -2.29
CA MET A 137 -4.86 -6.67 -2.35
C MET A 137 -5.62 -5.36 -2.09
N ILE A 138 -5.59 -4.90 -0.84
CA ILE A 138 -6.47 -3.86 -0.31
C ILE A 138 -5.66 -2.60 -0.03
N MET A 139 -6.32 -1.44 -0.03
CA MET A 139 -5.78 -0.09 0.11
C MET A 139 -5.11 0.44 -1.16
N CYS A 140 -5.68 0.04 -2.31
CA CYS A 140 -5.30 0.53 -3.64
C CYS A 140 -3.85 0.22 -4.08
N ASP A 141 -3.21 -0.78 -3.46
CA ASP A 141 -1.84 -1.20 -3.79
C ASP A 141 -1.67 -1.52 -5.29
N PHE A 142 -2.69 -2.15 -5.89
CA PHE A 142 -2.68 -2.45 -7.33
C PHE A 142 -2.54 -1.19 -8.20
N CYS A 143 -3.05 -0.05 -7.72
CA CYS A 143 -2.95 1.23 -8.43
C CYS A 143 -1.54 1.83 -8.42
N ALA A 144 -0.70 1.47 -7.44
CA ALA A 144 0.68 1.94 -7.34
C ALA A 144 1.65 1.17 -8.26
N LEU A 145 1.19 0.07 -8.85
CA LEU A 145 1.98 -0.76 -9.76
C LEU A 145 2.04 -0.17 -11.17
N SER A 146 3.22 -0.24 -11.80
CA SER A 146 3.37 0.07 -13.23
C SER A 146 2.58 -0.93 -14.09
N PRO A 147 2.30 -0.62 -15.38
CA PRO A 147 1.61 -1.54 -16.28
C PRO A 147 2.26 -2.93 -16.34
N LYS A 148 3.59 -2.99 -16.37
CA LYS A 148 4.33 -4.25 -16.36
C LYS A 148 4.12 -5.03 -15.07
N GLN A 149 4.20 -4.37 -13.91
CA GLN A 149 3.99 -4.99 -12.61
C GLN A 149 2.55 -5.47 -12.41
N ARG A 150 1.56 -4.71 -12.89
CA ARG A 150 0.16 -5.17 -12.91
C ARG A 150 -0.02 -6.45 -13.72
N GLY A 151 0.62 -6.53 -14.89
CA GLY A 151 0.62 -7.77 -15.70
C GLY A 151 1.21 -8.95 -14.95
N ILE A 152 2.33 -8.76 -14.24
CA ILE A 152 2.93 -9.78 -13.37
C ILE A 152 1.95 -10.22 -12.28
N MET A 153 1.31 -9.27 -11.60
CA MET A 153 0.35 -9.61 -10.52
C MET A 153 -0.90 -10.31 -11.04
N LEU A 154 -1.44 -9.92 -12.17
CA LEU A 154 -2.60 -10.59 -12.77
C LEU A 154 -2.30 -12.05 -13.12
N ASN A 155 -1.11 -12.34 -13.68
CA ASN A 155 -0.67 -13.71 -13.93
C ASN A 155 -0.49 -14.47 -12.61
N LYS A 156 0.15 -13.86 -11.62
CA LYS A 156 0.34 -14.44 -10.29
C LYS A 156 -1.00 -14.77 -9.61
N PHE A 157 -1.98 -13.89 -9.67
CA PHE A 157 -3.32 -14.18 -9.17
C PHE A 157 -3.92 -15.41 -9.84
N LYS A 158 -3.87 -15.48 -11.19
CA LYS A 158 -4.37 -16.63 -11.95
C LYS A 158 -3.70 -17.94 -11.54
N GLU A 159 -2.38 -17.92 -11.34
CA GLU A 159 -1.60 -19.11 -10.98
C GLU A 159 -1.86 -19.57 -9.55
N LEU A 160 -2.07 -18.66 -8.61
CA LEU A 160 -2.23 -18.96 -7.20
C LEU A 160 -3.67 -19.27 -6.79
N LEU A 161 -4.66 -18.97 -7.62
CA LEU A 161 -6.04 -19.29 -7.33
C LEU A 161 -6.35 -20.78 -7.50
N LYS A 162 -7.23 -21.30 -6.63
CA LYS A 162 -7.97 -22.53 -6.89
C LYS A 162 -8.94 -22.33 -8.06
N PRO A 163 -9.44 -23.39 -8.72
CA PRO A 163 -10.36 -23.27 -9.87
C PRO A 163 -11.61 -22.40 -9.62
N SER A 164 -12.12 -22.37 -8.39
CA SER A 164 -13.26 -21.53 -7.96
C SER A 164 -12.85 -20.34 -7.11
N GLY A 165 -11.56 -20.04 -7.04
CA GLY A 165 -11.02 -18.93 -6.24
C GLY A 165 -11.33 -17.56 -6.82
N ASN A 166 -11.27 -16.55 -5.97
CA ASN A 166 -11.60 -15.18 -6.31
C ASN A 166 -10.46 -14.22 -5.98
N VAL A 167 -10.39 -13.09 -6.70
CA VAL A 167 -9.55 -11.96 -6.37
C VAL A 167 -10.41 -10.78 -5.95
N LEU A 168 -10.06 -10.12 -4.87
CA LEU A 168 -10.65 -8.87 -4.43
C LEU A 168 -9.59 -7.78 -4.40
N LEU A 169 -9.81 -6.74 -5.20
CA LEU A 169 -9.00 -5.54 -5.22
C LEU A 169 -9.89 -4.34 -4.90
N ASP A 170 -9.38 -3.37 -4.15
CA ASP A 170 -9.91 -2.02 -4.20
C ASP A 170 -8.98 -1.12 -5.04
N VAL A 171 -9.58 -0.13 -5.69
CA VAL A 171 -8.85 0.73 -6.63
C VAL A 171 -9.31 2.17 -6.51
N TYR A 172 -8.46 3.11 -6.88
CA TYR A 172 -8.87 4.50 -7.04
C TYR A 172 -9.82 4.64 -8.23
N SER A 173 -10.98 5.23 -7.99
CA SER A 173 -11.99 5.42 -9.03
C SER A 173 -11.68 6.62 -9.95
N LEU A 174 -12.23 6.60 -11.17
CA LEU A 174 -12.20 7.77 -12.07
C LEU A 174 -12.86 9.01 -11.44
N LYS A 175 -13.82 8.85 -10.53
CA LYS A 175 -14.38 9.97 -9.76
C LYS A 175 -13.31 10.62 -8.89
N SER A 176 -12.50 9.82 -8.20
CA SER A 176 -11.35 10.32 -7.43
C SER A 176 -10.34 11.03 -8.32
N TYR A 177 -10.02 10.47 -9.49
CA TYR A 177 -9.16 11.11 -10.48
C TYR A 177 -9.66 12.50 -10.89
N ASN A 178 -10.95 12.64 -11.17
CA ASN A 178 -11.53 13.90 -11.64
C ASN A 178 -11.49 15.00 -10.56
N GLN A 179 -11.47 14.62 -9.29
CA GLN A 179 -11.38 15.54 -8.15
C GLN A 179 -9.95 15.98 -7.83
N ARG A 180 -8.95 15.30 -8.38
CA ARG A 180 -7.55 15.69 -8.19
C ARG A 180 -7.17 16.82 -9.14
N GLU A 181 -6.42 17.77 -8.62
CA GLU A 181 -5.85 18.89 -9.38
C GLU A 181 -4.33 18.83 -9.34
N GLU A 182 -3.68 19.46 -10.33
CA GLU A 182 -2.24 19.67 -10.30
C GLU A 182 -1.91 20.74 -9.26
N ILE A 183 -0.90 20.50 -8.47
CA ILE A 183 -0.42 21.45 -7.47
C ILE A 183 1.11 21.57 -7.52
N ALA A 184 1.60 22.73 -7.11
CA ALA A 184 3.00 22.95 -6.80
C ALA A 184 3.03 23.78 -5.51
N ALA A 185 3.45 23.17 -4.42
CA ALA A 185 3.46 23.78 -3.10
C ALA A 185 4.72 23.38 -2.33
N TYR A 186 5.03 24.11 -1.26
CA TYR A 186 6.04 23.68 -0.31
C TYR A 186 5.57 23.91 1.13
N GLU A 187 6.10 23.11 2.03
CA GLU A 187 5.81 23.20 3.45
C GLU A 187 7.07 22.89 4.27
N PHE A 188 7.24 23.59 5.37
CA PHE A 188 8.25 23.27 6.37
C PHE A 188 7.74 22.15 7.27
N ASN A 189 8.53 21.08 7.44
CA ASN A 189 8.18 19.89 8.23
C ASN A 189 6.84 19.27 7.82
N HIS A 190 6.61 19.12 6.51
CA HIS A 190 5.39 18.60 5.90
C HIS A 190 4.87 17.32 6.58
N LEU A 191 3.55 17.24 6.77
CA LEU A 191 2.86 16.14 7.46
C LEU A 191 3.44 15.86 8.87
N ASN A 192 3.77 16.91 9.61
CA ASN A 192 4.24 16.82 10.99
C ASN A 192 5.48 15.91 11.14
N ASN A 193 6.57 16.30 10.47
CA ASN A 193 7.84 15.56 10.44
C ASN A 193 7.70 14.12 9.92
N PHE A 194 6.86 13.91 8.91
CA PHE A 194 6.67 12.59 8.31
C PHE A 194 7.93 12.06 7.61
N TRP A 195 8.60 12.92 6.83
CA TRP A 195 9.70 12.51 5.97
C TRP A 195 11.05 12.41 6.69
N SER A 196 11.24 13.16 7.76
CA SER A 196 12.49 13.20 8.52
C SER A 196 12.24 13.54 9.99
N PRO A 197 13.05 13.02 10.92
CA PRO A 197 13.04 13.47 12.31
C PRO A 197 13.66 14.87 12.47
N GLU A 198 14.49 15.30 11.50
CA GLU A 198 15.13 16.63 11.47
C GLU A 198 14.26 17.62 10.70
N ASP A 199 14.61 18.90 10.80
CA ASP A 199 13.96 19.95 10.04
C ASP A 199 14.22 19.84 8.54
N TYR A 200 13.17 19.98 7.74
CA TYR A 200 13.24 19.92 6.28
C TYR A 200 12.19 20.81 5.60
N TYR A 201 12.45 21.14 4.34
CA TYR A 201 11.44 21.66 3.42
C TYR A 201 10.99 20.56 2.49
N CYS A 202 9.69 20.38 2.34
CA CYS A 202 9.10 19.47 1.38
C CYS A 202 8.41 20.25 0.26
N PHE A 203 8.83 20.03 -0.97
CA PHE A 203 8.13 20.52 -2.16
C PHE A 203 7.24 19.38 -2.68
N VAL A 204 5.97 19.67 -2.87
CA VAL A 204 4.97 18.73 -3.38
C VAL A 204 4.53 19.18 -4.75
N ASN A 205 4.78 18.35 -5.76
CA ASN A 205 4.27 18.57 -7.10
C ASN A 205 3.36 17.41 -7.48
N THR A 206 2.09 17.69 -7.74
CA THR A 206 1.12 16.74 -8.28
C THR A 206 0.96 16.95 -9.77
N PHE A 207 1.20 15.92 -10.56
CA PHE A 207 1.03 15.91 -12.01
C PHE A 207 -0.12 14.99 -12.42
N LYS A 208 -0.94 15.45 -13.36
CA LYS A 208 -2.10 14.74 -13.87
C LYS A 208 -1.88 14.32 -15.33
N TYR A 209 -1.98 13.03 -15.59
CA TYR A 209 -1.81 12.44 -16.94
C TYR A 209 -3.18 11.97 -17.42
N CYS A 210 -3.74 12.75 -18.35
CA CYS A 210 -5.15 12.61 -18.72
C CYS A 210 -5.43 11.35 -19.54
N ASP A 211 -4.51 10.94 -20.41
CA ASP A 211 -4.69 9.78 -21.28
C ASP A 211 -4.66 8.48 -20.48
N GLU A 212 -3.69 8.34 -19.58
CA GLU A 212 -3.48 7.13 -18.78
C GLU A 212 -4.29 7.11 -17.47
N LYS A 213 -4.97 8.20 -17.11
CA LYS A 213 -5.69 8.36 -15.83
C LYS A 213 -4.77 8.17 -14.61
N ILE A 214 -3.58 8.74 -14.68
CA ILE A 214 -2.56 8.66 -13.63
C ILE A 214 -2.42 9.99 -12.91
N ILE A 215 -2.33 9.93 -11.60
CA ILE A 215 -1.83 11.00 -10.74
C ILE A 215 -0.43 10.61 -10.28
N LEU A 216 0.52 11.54 -10.42
CA LEU A 216 1.87 11.37 -9.89
C LEU A 216 2.13 12.47 -8.86
N ASP A 217 2.34 12.08 -7.62
CA ASP A 217 2.81 12.97 -6.57
C ASP A 217 4.34 12.83 -6.45
N LYS A 218 5.04 13.95 -6.58
CA LYS A 218 6.50 14.07 -6.42
C LYS A 218 6.80 14.89 -5.17
N TYR A 219 7.46 14.27 -4.22
CA TYR A 219 7.91 14.92 -2.99
C TYR A 219 9.42 15.15 -3.07
N THR A 220 9.88 16.41 -3.05
CA THR A 220 11.30 16.75 -2.94
C THR A 220 11.56 17.23 -1.52
N ILE A 221 12.26 16.40 -0.75
CA ILE A 221 12.57 16.62 0.66
C ILE A 221 14.00 17.16 0.75
N ILE A 222 14.13 18.39 1.21
CA ILE A 222 15.43 19.10 1.35
C ILE A 222 15.75 19.21 2.84
N GLU A 223 16.71 18.44 3.28
CA GLU A 223 17.32 18.47 4.60
C GLU A 223 18.63 19.25 4.56
N LYS A 224 19.22 19.55 5.73
CA LYS A 224 20.51 20.28 5.79
C LYS A 224 21.64 19.57 5.04
N ALA A 225 21.68 18.24 5.11
CA ALA A 225 22.77 17.41 4.59
C ALA A 225 22.45 16.73 3.25
N GLN A 226 21.17 16.59 2.88
CA GLN A 226 20.77 15.81 1.71
C GLN A 226 19.48 16.31 1.08
N THR A 227 19.25 15.87 -0.14
CA THR A 227 17.97 16.02 -0.83
C THR A 227 17.51 14.63 -1.32
N ARG A 228 16.27 14.28 -0.99
CA ARG A 228 15.63 13.03 -1.44
C ARG A 228 14.42 13.37 -2.29
N VAL A 229 14.10 12.50 -3.25
CA VAL A 229 12.90 12.67 -4.09
C VAL A 229 12.10 11.39 -4.11
N ILE A 230 10.85 11.47 -3.70
CA ILE A 230 9.91 10.36 -3.68
C ILE A 230 8.86 10.57 -4.77
N TYR A 231 8.58 9.53 -5.52
CA TYR A 231 7.61 9.51 -6.62
C TYR A 231 6.54 8.47 -6.35
N LEU A 232 5.28 8.89 -6.33
CA LEU A 232 4.11 8.04 -6.16
C LEU A 232 3.22 8.19 -7.39
N SER A 233 3.24 7.21 -8.28
CA SER A 233 2.35 7.16 -9.44
C SER A 233 1.18 6.23 -9.16
N LEU A 234 -0.05 6.74 -9.30
CA LEU A 234 -1.28 6.01 -9.00
C LEU A 234 -2.20 6.04 -10.22
N ILE A 235 -2.55 4.85 -10.74
CA ILE A 235 -3.59 4.75 -11.77
C ILE A 235 -4.98 4.79 -11.13
N HIS A 236 -5.94 5.32 -11.86
CA HIS A 236 -7.36 5.37 -11.49
C HIS A 236 -8.17 4.54 -12.51
N ILE A 237 -9.07 3.73 -12.01
CA ILE A 237 -9.82 2.73 -12.79
C ILE A 237 -11.33 2.94 -12.64
#